data_85f9f97a9741d08f2e926f86e30f9efa
#
_entry.id   85f9f97a9741d08f2e926f86e30f9efa
#
_cell.length_a   1.000
_cell.length_b   1.000
_cell.length_c   1.000
_cell.angle_alpha   90.00
_cell.angle_beta   90.00
_cell.angle_gamma   90.00
#
_symmetry.space_group_name_H-M   'P 1'
#
loop_
_entity.id
_entity.type
_entity.pdbx_description
1 polymer ?
#
loop_
_entity_poly.entity_id
_entity_poly.type
_entity_poly.pdbx_seq_one_letter_code
_entity_poly.pdbx_strand_id
1 'polypeptide(L)'
;MDIIVIGMGEVGKYITAVLVGEGHNVTIVDENQSALGAVEETTDVLAWRGNGATLHGLTETRAGQADLLIATSNQDETNILASIMAKKP
;
A
#
# COMPACT_ATOMS: atom_id res chain seq x y z
N MET A 1 2.54 -5.88 -11.93
CA MET A 1 1.51 -4.86 -11.70
C MET A 1 2.03 -3.78 -10.79
N ASP A 2 1.46 -2.62 -10.89
CA ASP A 2 1.73 -1.53 -9.96
C ASP A 2 0.65 -1.54 -8.89
N ILE A 3 1.05 -1.76 -7.65
CA ILE A 3 0.12 -1.98 -6.55
C ILE A 3 0.42 -1.00 -5.44
N ILE A 4 -0.62 -0.41 -4.87
CA ILE A 4 -0.50 0.47 -3.72
C ILE A 4 -1.11 -0.24 -2.53
N VAL A 5 -0.35 -0.36 -1.45
CA VAL A 5 -0.84 -0.96 -0.21
C VAL A 5 -0.87 0.12 0.86
N ILE A 6 -2.05 0.38 1.39
CA ILE A 6 -2.26 1.38 2.42
C ILE A 6 -2.41 0.67 3.75
N GLY A 7 -1.58 1.07 4.71
CA GLY A 7 -1.59 0.48 6.05
C GLY A 7 -0.51 -0.58 6.20
N MET A 8 0.46 -0.29 7.07
CA MET A 8 1.59 -1.18 7.29
C MET A 8 1.55 -1.81 8.67
N GLY A 9 0.38 -2.28 9.06
CA GLY A 9 0.28 -3.16 10.21
C GLY A 9 0.68 -4.57 9.82
N GLU A 10 0.29 -5.53 10.62
CA GLU A 10 0.71 -6.92 10.37
C GLU A 10 0.23 -7.42 9.02
N VAL A 11 -1.01 -7.13 8.69
CA VAL A 11 -1.59 -7.61 7.43
C VAL A 11 -0.94 -6.91 6.25
N GLY A 12 -0.80 -5.58 6.34
CA GLY A 12 -0.20 -4.83 5.25
C GLY A 12 1.22 -5.26 4.95
N LYS A 13 2.00 -5.50 6.00
CA LYS A 13 3.37 -5.96 5.84
C LYS A 13 3.41 -7.33 5.15
N TYR A 14 2.53 -8.21 5.56
CA TYR A 14 2.50 -9.55 4.99
C TYR A 14 2.13 -9.51 3.51
N ILE A 15 1.08 -8.75 3.20
CA ILE A 15 0.65 -8.63 1.82
C ILE A 15 1.75 -8.03 0.96
N THR A 16 2.41 -6.99 1.47
CA THR A 16 3.49 -6.34 0.74
C THR A 16 4.61 -7.32 0.42
N ALA A 17 5.01 -8.11 1.40
CA ALA A 17 6.10 -9.06 1.20
C ALA A 17 5.73 -10.08 0.13
N VAL A 18 4.50 -10.56 0.15
CA VAL A 18 4.06 -11.54 -0.84
C VAL A 18 4.08 -10.92 -2.24
N LEU A 19 3.55 -9.71 -2.36
CA LEU A 19 3.45 -9.07 -3.67
C LEU A 19 4.82 -8.76 -4.27
N VAL A 20 5.73 -8.27 -3.44
CA VAL A 20 7.08 -7.99 -3.91
C VAL A 20 7.76 -9.29 -4.32
N GLY A 21 7.54 -10.35 -3.55
CA GLY A 21 8.12 -11.65 -3.89
C GLY A 21 7.61 -12.19 -5.22
N GLU A 22 6.45 -11.75 -5.64
CA GLU A 22 5.88 -12.16 -6.90
C GLU A 22 6.24 -11.23 -8.06
N GLY A 23 7.08 -10.24 -7.79
CA GLY A 23 7.60 -9.40 -8.85
C GLY A 23 6.79 -8.15 -9.15
N HIS A 24 5.85 -7.80 -8.27
CA HIS A 24 5.07 -6.59 -8.48
C HIS A 24 5.79 -5.35 -7.99
N ASN A 25 5.46 -4.23 -8.56
CA ASN A 25 5.94 -2.93 -8.10
C ASN A 25 4.98 -2.43 -7.04
N VAL A 26 5.46 -2.33 -5.81
CA VAL A 26 4.60 -2.00 -4.68
C VAL A 26 4.99 -0.66 -4.08
N THR A 27 3.99 0.18 -3.86
CA THR A 27 4.12 1.42 -3.12
C THR A 27 3.35 1.25 -1.82
N ILE A 28 4.00 1.51 -0.70
CA ILE A 28 3.34 1.40 0.60
C ILE A 28 3.03 2.77 1.15
N VAL A 29 1.91 2.89 1.83
CA VAL A 29 1.45 4.15 2.41
C VAL A 29 1.06 3.93 3.85
N ASP A 30 1.56 4.77 4.73
CA ASP A 30 1.18 4.73 6.14
C ASP A 30 1.50 6.08 6.75
N GLU A 31 0.77 6.43 7.80
CA GLU A 31 1.05 7.67 8.52
C GLU A 31 2.21 7.51 9.48
N ASN A 32 2.56 6.29 9.82
CA ASN A 32 3.59 5.98 10.80
C ASN A 32 4.93 5.74 10.09
N GLN A 33 5.86 6.68 10.28
CA GLN A 33 7.15 6.57 9.64
C GLN A 33 7.92 5.33 10.07
N SER A 34 7.77 4.93 11.32
CA SER A 34 8.47 3.73 11.80
C SER A 34 8.00 2.48 11.06
N ALA A 35 6.70 2.40 10.82
CA ALA A 35 6.16 1.25 10.11
C ALA A 35 6.69 1.20 8.68
N LEU A 36 6.76 2.35 8.03
CA LEU A 36 7.29 2.42 6.67
C LEU A 36 8.76 2.02 6.64
N GLY A 37 9.54 2.56 7.57
CA GLY A 37 10.96 2.28 7.60
C GLY A 37 11.26 0.81 7.82
N ALA A 38 10.47 0.16 8.66
CA ALA A 38 10.66 -1.26 8.91
C ALA A 38 10.49 -2.09 7.65
N VAL A 39 9.54 -1.70 6.81
CA VAL A 39 9.31 -2.43 5.56
C VAL A 39 10.39 -2.10 4.55
N GLU A 40 10.77 -0.83 4.47
CA GLU A 40 11.79 -0.42 3.50
C GLU A 40 13.14 -1.09 3.75
N GLU A 41 13.44 -1.41 5.00
CA GLU A 41 14.73 -2.02 5.31
C GLU A 41 14.87 -3.43 4.76
N THR A 42 13.76 -4.12 4.56
CA THR A 42 13.80 -5.51 4.19
C THR A 42 13.15 -5.79 2.84
N THR A 43 12.50 -4.81 2.26
CA THR A 43 11.68 -5.05 1.07
C THR A 43 11.86 -3.91 0.10
N ASP A 44 11.97 -4.24 -1.16
CA ASP A 44 12.19 -3.25 -2.22
C ASP A 44 10.86 -2.61 -2.61
N VAL A 45 10.50 -1.53 -1.93
CA VAL A 45 9.25 -0.83 -2.16
C VAL A 45 9.49 0.67 -2.17
N LEU A 46 8.54 1.39 -2.73
CA LEU A 46 8.46 2.83 -2.54
C LEU A 46 7.59 3.10 -1.33
N ALA A 47 8.01 4.01 -0.49
CA ALA A 47 7.27 4.33 0.73
C ALA A 47 6.79 5.76 0.67
N TRP A 48 5.55 5.96 1.08
CA TRP A 48 4.93 7.26 1.10
C TRP A 48 4.27 7.48 2.44
N ARG A 49 4.68 8.51 3.15
CA ARG A 49 4.10 8.81 4.46
C ARG A 49 2.90 9.72 4.29
N GLY A 50 1.76 9.30 4.79
CA GLY A 50 0.56 10.08 4.72
C GLY A 50 -0.68 9.23 4.86
N ASN A 51 -1.82 9.89 4.73
CA ASN A 51 -3.10 9.20 4.79
C ASN A 51 -3.56 8.91 3.36
N GLY A 52 -3.37 7.69 2.92
CA GLY A 52 -3.72 7.30 1.57
C GLY A 52 -5.21 7.30 1.30
N ALA A 53 -6.02 7.40 2.36
CA ALA A 53 -7.46 7.42 2.15
C ALA A 53 -7.97 8.79 1.74
N THR A 54 -7.15 9.83 1.87
CA THR A 54 -7.57 11.16 1.46
C THR A 54 -7.32 11.34 -0.03
N LEU A 55 -8.04 12.27 -0.62
CA LEU A 55 -7.84 12.56 -2.04
C LEU A 55 -6.41 13.00 -2.31
N HIS A 56 -5.87 13.83 -1.41
CA HIS A 56 -4.51 14.30 -1.58
C HIS A 56 -3.51 13.15 -1.56
N GLY A 57 -3.68 12.24 -0.59
CA GLY A 57 -2.79 11.10 -0.50
C GLY A 57 -2.87 10.22 -1.73
N LEU A 58 -4.07 9.98 -2.23
CA LEU A 58 -4.24 9.16 -3.42
C LEU A 58 -3.59 9.81 -4.63
N THR A 59 -3.74 11.12 -4.75
CA THR A 59 -3.14 11.85 -5.86
C THR A 59 -1.61 11.77 -5.79
N GLU A 60 -1.06 11.94 -4.58
CA GLU A 60 0.38 11.92 -4.41
C GLU A 60 0.97 10.54 -4.74
N THR A 61 0.26 9.49 -4.41
CA THR A 61 0.74 8.14 -4.66
C THR A 61 0.42 7.65 -6.05
N ARG A 62 -0.22 8.48 -6.87
CA ARG A 62 -0.61 8.12 -8.23
C ARG A 62 -1.56 6.93 -8.26
N ALA A 63 -2.53 6.94 -7.34
CA ALA A 63 -3.47 5.84 -7.25
C ALA A 63 -4.19 5.60 -8.57
N GLY A 64 -4.42 6.65 -9.33
CA GLY A 64 -5.09 6.52 -10.62
C GLY A 64 -4.30 5.74 -11.65
N GLN A 65 -3.01 5.55 -11.43
CA GLN A 65 -2.16 4.79 -12.34
C GLN A 65 -1.87 3.38 -11.83
N ALA A 66 -2.30 3.08 -10.62
CA ALA A 66 -2.08 1.76 -10.07
C ALA A 66 -3.07 0.76 -10.65
N ASP A 67 -2.63 -0.47 -10.76
CA ASP A 67 -3.51 -1.54 -11.21
C ASP A 67 -4.40 -2.02 -10.08
N LEU A 68 -3.93 -1.91 -8.84
CA LEU A 68 -4.64 -2.42 -7.69
C LEU A 68 -4.32 -1.56 -6.48
N LEU A 69 -5.33 -1.29 -5.68
CA LEU A 69 -5.16 -0.57 -4.42
C LEU A 69 -5.71 -1.44 -3.31
N ILE A 70 -4.89 -1.70 -2.32
CA ILE A 70 -5.29 -2.52 -1.16
C ILE A 70 -5.18 -1.65 0.08
N ALA A 71 -6.29 -1.52 0.80
CA ALA A 71 -6.31 -0.76 2.03
C ALA A 71 -6.51 -1.71 3.20
N THR A 72 -5.65 -1.61 4.20
CA THR A 72 -5.74 -2.43 5.40
C THR A 72 -5.92 -1.55 6.61
N SER A 73 -6.44 -2.13 7.68
CA SER A 73 -6.66 -1.39 8.91
C SER A 73 -5.99 -2.13 10.06
N ASN A 74 -5.32 -1.38 10.93
CA ASN A 74 -4.74 -1.96 12.13
C ASN A 74 -5.78 -2.28 13.18
N GLN A 75 -6.92 -1.62 13.12
CA GLN A 75 -7.88 -1.73 14.19
C GLN A 75 -8.78 -2.93 14.06
N ASP A 76 -8.91 -3.42 12.89
CA ASP A 76 -9.82 -4.52 12.63
C ASP A 76 -9.12 -5.51 11.72
N GLU A 77 -8.78 -6.61 12.28
CA GLU A 77 -8.02 -7.62 11.57
C GLU A 77 -8.75 -8.16 10.36
N THR A 78 -10.04 -7.94 10.28
CA THR A 78 -10.80 -8.45 9.16
C THR A 78 -11.09 -7.39 8.11
N ASN A 79 -10.63 -6.18 8.36
CA ASN A 79 -11.03 -5.06 7.51
C ASN A 79 -10.05 -4.86 6.39
N ILE A 80 -10.11 -5.71 5.42
CA ILE A 80 -9.29 -5.57 4.22
C ILE A 80 -10.20 -5.15 3.10
N LEU A 81 -9.93 -3.96 2.58
CA LEU A 81 -10.67 -3.47 1.44
C LEU A 81 -9.75 -3.56 0.24
N ALA A 82 -10.03 -4.49 -0.61
CA ALA A 82 -9.32 -4.59 -1.87
C ALA A 82 -10.16 -3.85 -2.88
N SER A 83 -9.63 -2.76 -3.35
CA SER A 83 -10.32 -1.97 -4.34
C SER A 83 -9.56 -2.10 -5.64
N ILE A 84 -10.16 -2.77 -6.57
CA ILE A 84 -9.58 -2.88 -7.90
C ILE A 84 -9.89 -1.58 -8.60
N MET A 85 -8.87 -0.79 -8.74
CA MET A 85 -9.00 0.46 -9.46
C MET A 85 -8.76 0.12 -10.90
N ALA A 86 -9.82 -0.27 -11.57
CA ALA A 86 -9.68 -0.57 -12.96
C ALA A 86 -9.07 0.62 -13.66
N LYS A 87 -8.01 0.38 -14.36
CA LYS A 87 -7.44 1.45 -15.14
C LYS A 87 -8.46 1.92 -16.13
N LYS A 88 -8.60 3.21 -16.19
CA LYS A 88 -9.50 3.74 -17.18
C LYS A 88 -8.95 3.46 -18.55
N PRO A 89 -9.77 2.91 -19.40
CA PRO A 89 -9.31 2.68 -20.75
C PRO A 89 -9.00 3.99 -21.45
#